data_677ea5cdbf6d2f8f07b434ab57f555cc
#
_entry.id   677ea5cdbf6d2f8f07b434ab57f555cc
#
_cell.length_a   1.000
_cell.length_b   1.000
_cell.length_c   1.000
_cell.angle_alpha   90.00
_cell.angle_beta   90.00
_cell.angle_gamma   90.00
#
_symmetry.space_group_name_H-M   'P 1'
#
loop_
_entity.id
_entity.type
_entity.pdbx_description
1 polymer ?
#
loop_
_entity_poly.entity_id
_entity_poly.type
_entity_poly.pdbx_seq_one_letter_code
_entity_poly.pdbx_strand_id
1 'polypeptide(L)'
;MTEDQYLGNLYQRFPVTIEKGLGAHVWDTNNKEYIDCMGGYGVALIGHRNERVVNAIKSQIDKIITVHSSLYSKTREEFLETLFKVAPQGLTQAHLNNSGAEAIEA
;
A
#
# COMPACT_ATOMS: atom_id res chain seq x y z
N MET A 1 13.29 -2.03 -22.07
CA MET A 1 11.98 -2.43 -21.51
C MET A 1 10.92 -1.45 -21.98
N THR A 2 9.68 -1.90 -22.20
CA THR A 2 8.62 -1.03 -22.75
C THR A 2 8.24 0.12 -21.81
N GLU A 3 8.37 -0.09 -20.51
CA GLU A 3 8.07 0.91 -19.49
C GLU A 3 8.90 2.19 -19.63
N ASP A 4 10.18 2.07 -20.00
CA ASP A 4 11.08 3.21 -20.20
C ASP A 4 10.68 4.14 -21.35
N GLN A 5 9.80 3.67 -22.24
CA GLN A 5 9.27 4.51 -23.34
C GLN A 5 8.16 5.46 -22.88
N TYR A 6 7.51 5.17 -21.76
CA TYR A 6 6.32 5.90 -21.28
C TYR A 6 6.54 6.62 -19.96
N LEU A 7 7.48 6.17 -19.13
CA LEU A 7 7.79 6.82 -17.85
C LEU A 7 8.92 7.82 -17.99
N GLY A 8 8.80 8.93 -17.28
CA GLY A 8 9.87 9.92 -17.16
C GLY A 8 11.14 9.32 -16.57
N ASN A 9 12.30 9.75 -17.06
CA ASN A 9 13.60 9.27 -16.62
C ASN A 9 14.03 9.96 -15.30
N LEU A 10 13.32 9.65 -14.20
CA LEU A 10 13.55 10.26 -12.89
C LEU A 10 14.57 9.51 -12.03
N TYR A 11 14.79 8.23 -12.29
CA TYR A 11 15.74 7.37 -11.56
C TYR A 11 16.16 6.18 -12.42
N GLN A 12 17.34 5.64 -12.10
CA GLN A 12 17.85 4.45 -12.75
C GLN A 12 17.11 3.19 -12.26
N ARG A 13 16.68 2.33 -13.17
CA ARG A 13 16.02 1.06 -12.87
C ARG A 13 16.97 -0.10 -13.04
N PHE A 14 16.80 -1.14 -12.24
CA PHE A 14 17.44 -2.43 -12.47
C PHE A 14 16.77 -3.13 -13.67
N PRO A 15 17.52 -3.84 -14.53
CA PRO A 15 16.97 -4.51 -15.72
C PRO A 15 16.26 -5.82 -15.37
N VAL A 16 15.33 -5.75 -14.42
CA VAL A 16 14.53 -6.89 -13.94
C VAL A 16 13.07 -6.45 -13.91
N THR A 17 12.19 -7.26 -14.50
CA THR A 17 10.73 -7.02 -14.48
C THR A 17 10.08 -7.97 -13.47
N ILE A 18 9.70 -7.47 -12.32
CA ILE A 18 9.00 -8.26 -11.30
C ILE A 18 7.53 -8.41 -11.68
N GLU A 19 7.01 -9.64 -11.58
CA GLU A 19 5.64 -9.99 -11.93
C GLU A 19 4.80 -10.40 -10.72
N LYS A 20 5.39 -11.09 -9.74
CA LYS A 20 4.66 -11.57 -8.56
C LYS A 20 5.53 -11.55 -7.31
N GLY A 21 4.86 -11.58 -6.14
CA GLY A 21 5.51 -11.63 -4.83
C GLY A 21 4.72 -12.44 -3.81
N LEU A 22 5.42 -13.02 -2.84
CA LEU A 22 4.85 -13.71 -1.69
C LEU A 22 5.80 -13.64 -0.50
N GLY A 23 5.35 -13.09 0.61
CA GLY A 23 6.21 -12.89 1.78
C GLY A 23 7.40 -11.99 1.43
N ALA A 24 8.61 -12.47 1.65
CA ALA A 24 9.85 -11.76 1.31
C ALA A 24 10.40 -12.13 -0.09
N HIS A 25 9.68 -12.92 -0.87
CA HIS A 25 10.14 -13.40 -2.16
C HIS A 25 9.38 -12.72 -3.31
N VAL A 26 10.10 -12.43 -4.40
CA VAL A 26 9.53 -11.91 -5.65
C VAL A 26 10.07 -12.71 -6.83
N TRP A 27 9.32 -12.77 -7.91
CA TRP A 27 9.69 -13.46 -9.14
C TRP A 27 9.57 -12.53 -10.34
N ASP A 28 10.54 -12.62 -11.22
CA ASP A 28 10.50 -11.92 -12.49
C ASP A 28 9.61 -12.65 -13.53
N THR A 29 9.45 -12.04 -14.69
CA THR A 29 8.69 -12.59 -15.82
C THR A 29 9.24 -13.91 -16.38
N ASN A 30 10.48 -14.30 -16.02
CA ASN A 30 11.09 -15.57 -16.36
C ASN A 30 10.97 -16.60 -15.22
N ASN A 31 10.18 -16.32 -14.20
CA ASN A 31 10.05 -17.12 -12.97
C ASN A 31 11.36 -17.28 -12.16
N LYS A 32 12.33 -16.40 -12.36
CA LYS A 32 13.51 -16.36 -11.49
C LYS A 32 13.13 -15.71 -10.16
N GLU A 33 13.49 -16.38 -9.08
CA GLU A 33 13.22 -15.95 -7.71
C GLU A 33 14.31 -15.01 -7.18
N TYR A 34 13.88 -14.02 -6.39
CA TYR A 34 14.72 -13.07 -5.66
C TYR A 34 14.18 -12.88 -4.25
N ILE A 35 15.08 -12.58 -3.31
CA ILE A 35 14.68 -12.10 -1.97
C ILE A 35 14.56 -10.58 -2.04
N ASP A 36 13.40 -10.07 -1.70
CA ASP A 36 13.14 -8.63 -1.65
C ASP A 36 13.60 -8.05 -0.31
N CYS A 37 14.84 -7.56 -0.29
CA CYS A 37 15.40 -6.83 0.86
C CYS A 37 15.05 -5.34 0.85
N MET A 38 14.40 -4.82 -0.19
CA MET A 38 14.00 -3.41 -0.30
C MET A 38 12.61 -3.15 0.26
N GLY A 39 11.71 -4.13 0.16
CA GLY A 39 10.34 -4.03 0.66
C GLY A 39 9.57 -2.81 0.13
N GLY A 40 9.84 -2.35 -1.10
CA GLY A 40 9.24 -1.14 -1.67
C GLY A 40 9.57 0.12 -0.86
N TYR A 41 10.79 0.24 -0.34
CA TYR A 41 11.23 1.32 0.57
C TYR A 41 10.36 1.45 1.83
N GLY A 42 10.07 0.31 2.47
CA GLY A 42 9.33 0.27 3.73
C GLY A 42 7.81 0.16 3.58
N VAL A 43 7.31 -0.08 2.38
CA VAL A 43 5.86 -0.26 2.13
C VAL A 43 5.41 -1.69 2.41
N ALA A 44 6.18 -2.69 1.98
CA ALA A 44 5.85 -4.11 2.14
C ALA A 44 6.31 -4.69 3.49
N LEU A 45 6.13 -3.98 4.59
CA LEU A 45 6.60 -4.36 5.93
C LEU A 45 6.06 -5.72 6.42
N ILE A 46 4.88 -6.09 5.99
CA ILE A 46 4.22 -7.37 6.35
C ILE A 46 4.40 -8.44 5.27
N GLY A 47 5.28 -8.19 4.29
CA GLY A 47 5.50 -9.04 3.13
C GLY A 47 4.47 -8.88 2.01
N HIS A 48 4.86 -9.35 0.82
CA HIS A 48 3.98 -9.35 -0.35
C HIS A 48 2.81 -10.30 -0.17
N ARG A 49 1.62 -9.89 -0.61
CA ARG A 49 0.40 -10.72 -0.62
C ARG A 49 0.04 -11.31 0.74
N ASN A 50 0.22 -10.56 1.82
CA ASN A 50 -0.29 -11.01 3.13
C ASN A 50 -1.76 -11.41 3.00
N GLU A 51 -2.08 -12.65 3.36
CA GLU A 51 -3.40 -13.25 3.11
C GLU A 51 -4.54 -12.49 3.81
N ARG A 52 -4.31 -12.03 5.03
CA ARG A 52 -5.31 -11.25 5.78
C ARG A 52 -5.65 -9.94 5.08
N VAL A 53 -4.63 -9.24 4.56
CA VAL A 53 -4.82 -7.98 3.82
C VAL A 53 -5.50 -8.23 2.49
N VAL A 54 -5.07 -9.25 1.73
CA VAL A 54 -5.70 -9.62 0.46
C VAL A 54 -7.18 -9.94 0.64
N ASN A 55 -7.53 -10.72 1.65
CA ASN A 55 -8.92 -11.10 1.92
C ASN A 55 -9.77 -9.91 2.39
N ALA A 56 -9.20 -9.01 3.19
CA ALA A 56 -9.88 -7.78 3.60
C ALA A 56 -10.18 -6.87 2.40
N ILE A 57 -9.21 -6.68 1.49
CA ILE A 57 -9.38 -5.88 0.27
C ILE A 57 -10.47 -6.51 -0.62
N LYS A 58 -10.40 -7.82 -0.89
CA LYS A 58 -11.40 -8.53 -1.70
C LYS A 58 -12.81 -8.37 -1.12
N SER A 59 -12.96 -8.59 0.18
CA SER A 59 -14.25 -8.44 0.86
C SER A 59 -14.79 -7.01 0.82
N GLN A 60 -13.92 -5.99 0.85
CA GLN A 60 -14.33 -4.61 0.79
C GLN A 60 -14.72 -4.16 -0.63
N ILE A 61 -14.01 -4.63 -1.65
CA ILE A 61 -14.31 -4.34 -3.07
C ILE A 61 -15.70 -4.84 -3.43
N ASP A 62 -16.11 -6.01 -2.93
CA ASP A 62 -17.44 -6.59 -3.16
C ASP A 62 -18.59 -5.76 -2.52
N LYS A 63 -18.28 -4.83 -1.62
CA LYS A 63 -19.26 -3.98 -0.94
C LYS A 63 -19.31 -2.58 -1.56
N ILE A 64 -18.21 -1.86 -1.45
CA ILE A 64 -18.06 -0.50 -1.96
C ILE A 64 -16.59 -0.09 -1.98
N ILE A 65 -16.18 0.61 -3.04
CA ILE A 65 -14.80 1.09 -3.22
C ILE A 65 -14.67 2.54 -2.74
N THR A 66 -15.63 3.41 -3.06
CA THR A 66 -15.52 4.85 -2.84
C THR A 66 -16.73 5.41 -2.11
N VAL A 67 -16.49 6.20 -1.08
CA VAL A 67 -17.52 6.98 -0.37
C VAL A 67 -17.05 8.42 -0.26
N HIS A 68 -17.88 9.37 -0.71
CA HIS A 68 -17.60 10.80 -0.60
C HIS A 68 -17.41 11.21 0.86
N SER A 69 -16.50 12.16 1.12
CA SER A 69 -16.14 12.59 2.48
C SER A 69 -17.29 13.20 3.29
N SER A 70 -18.32 13.74 2.63
CA SER A 70 -19.53 14.25 3.30
C SER A 70 -20.45 13.17 3.86
N LEU A 71 -20.16 11.88 3.56
CA LEU A 71 -20.93 10.75 4.08
C LEU A 71 -20.07 9.96 5.08
N TYR A 72 -20.72 9.39 6.08
CA TYR A 72 -20.06 8.47 6.99
C TYR A 72 -19.74 7.14 6.29
N SER A 73 -18.61 6.53 6.63
CA SER A 73 -18.16 5.23 6.11
C SER A 73 -17.86 4.31 7.26
N LYS A 74 -18.49 3.14 7.27
CA LYS A 74 -18.27 2.11 8.29
C LYS A 74 -16.80 1.66 8.33
N THR A 75 -16.20 1.44 7.18
CA THR A 75 -14.79 1.03 7.08
C THR A 75 -13.84 2.12 7.60
N ARG A 76 -14.15 3.40 7.34
CA ARG A 76 -13.36 4.53 7.86
C ARG A 76 -13.49 4.65 9.38
N GLU A 77 -14.67 4.44 9.92
CA GLU A 77 -14.92 4.42 11.38
C GLU A 77 -14.09 3.32 12.05
N GLU A 78 -14.17 2.08 11.57
CA GLU A 78 -13.42 0.92 12.10
C GLU A 78 -11.90 1.12 12.00
N PHE A 79 -11.43 1.74 10.92
CA PHE A 79 -10.03 2.11 10.77
C PHE A 79 -9.59 3.13 11.84
N LEU A 80 -10.35 4.21 12.03
CA LEU A 80 -10.04 5.25 13.01
C LEU A 80 -10.07 4.70 14.43
N GLU A 81 -11.04 3.88 14.79
CA GLU A 81 -11.08 3.20 16.09
C GLU A 81 -9.84 2.34 16.33
N THR A 82 -9.35 1.68 15.29
CA THR A 82 -8.14 0.85 15.37
C THR A 82 -6.88 1.71 15.46
N LEU A 83 -6.79 2.77 14.66
CA LEU A 83 -5.67 3.70 14.66
C LEU A 83 -5.47 4.34 16.04
N PHE A 84 -6.54 4.81 16.69
CA PHE A 84 -6.43 5.47 17.99
C PHE A 84 -6.11 4.54 19.15
N LYS A 85 -6.18 3.22 18.98
CA LYS A 85 -5.64 2.27 19.98
C LYS A 85 -4.12 2.24 20.02
N VAL A 86 -3.45 2.64 18.93
CA VAL A 86 -1.98 2.61 18.79
C VAL A 86 -1.35 4.00 18.61
N ALA A 87 -2.17 5.03 18.43
CA ALA A 87 -1.71 6.41 18.32
C ALA A 87 -1.08 6.89 19.64
N PRO A 88 -0.10 7.81 19.58
CA PRO A 88 0.45 8.44 20.78
C PRO A 88 -0.64 9.11 21.62
N GLN A 89 -0.47 9.05 22.95
CA GLN A 89 -1.41 9.65 23.89
C GLN A 89 -1.53 11.17 23.65
N GLY A 90 -2.76 11.68 23.65
CA GLY A 90 -3.06 13.09 23.42
C GLY A 90 -3.47 13.42 21.98
N LEU A 91 -3.23 12.51 21.02
CA LEU A 91 -3.78 12.65 19.65
C LEU A 91 -5.19 12.09 19.62
N THR A 92 -6.17 12.95 19.28
CA THR A 92 -7.60 12.62 19.33
C THR A 92 -8.31 12.72 18.00
N GLN A 93 -7.66 13.27 16.98
CA GLN A 93 -8.21 13.44 15.64
C GLN A 93 -7.20 13.05 14.57
N ALA A 94 -7.67 12.60 13.41
CA ALA A 94 -6.84 12.26 12.27
C ALA A 94 -7.33 12.97 11.01
N HIS A 95 -6.38 13.43 10.20
CA HIS A 95 -6.62 13.91 8.85
C HIS A 95 -6.09 12.88 7.85
N LEU A 96 -6.96 12.36 6.97
CA LEU A 96 -6.62 11.31 6.02
C LEU A 96 -6.30 11.92 4.66
N ASN A 97 -5.10 11.68 4.17
CA ASN A 97 -4.58 12.17 2.90
C ASN A 97 -4.11 11.01 2.01
N ASN A 98 -3.85 11.30 0.74
CA ASN A 98 -3.37 10.30 -0.23
C ASN A 98 -1.84 10.19 -0.27
N SER A 99 -1.11 11.09 0.36
CA SER A 99 0.36 11.07 0.40
C SER A 99 0.90 11.64 1.71
N GLY A 100 2.14 11.26 2.05
CA GLY A 100 2.86 11.83 3.19
C GLY A 100 3.13 13.33 3.03
N ALA A 101 3.36 13.82 1.80
CA ALA A 101 3.53 15.23 1.52
C ALA A 101 2.28 16.04 1.89
N GLU A 102 1.10 15.59 1.44
CA GLU A 102 -0.18 16.22 1.81
C GLU A 102 -0.43 16.18 3.32
N ALA A 103 -0.05 15.10 3.98
CA ALA A 103 -0.21 14.98 5.44
C ALA A 103 0.71 15.92 6.23
N ILE A 104 1.86 16.30 5.67
CA ILE A 104 2.77 17.28 6.28
C ILE A 104 2.30 18.71 6.03
N GLU A 105 1.68 18.98 4.86
CA GLU A 105 1.14 20.30 4.52
C GLU A 105 -0.18 20.63 5.24
N ALA A 106 -0.93 19.62 5.70
CA ALA A 106 -2.20 19.77 6.40
C ALA A 106 -2.02 20.18 7.85
#